data_d743d7354af3f7e9dd67c82f69baca4a
#
_entry.id   d743d7354af3f7e9dd67c82f69baca4a
#
_cell.length_a   1.000
_cell.length_b   1.000
_cell.length_c   1.000
_cell.angle_alpha   90.00
_cell.angle_beta   90.00
_cell.angle_gamma   90.00
#
_symmetry.space_group_name_H-M   'P 1'
#
loop_
_entity.id
_entity.type
_entity.pdbx_description
1 polymer ?
#
loop_
_entity_poly.entity_id
_entity_poly.type
_entity_poly.pdbx_seq_one_letter_code
_entity_poly.pdbx_strand_id
1 'polypeptide(L)'
;MDYRKKDYYFGAALVAFLKKNKCSKPSLLEDWEDENTSCYQMTTDSLGEFRILMKYSVSTNSNWQFKLTDKERTLIDESIANGKKMFFFFICSKGDFAIASIAVLTLNQMQTILHKTNFTIKPNSPGRLRTFCIPTRGAEPLLVPSNRIEDDLANIKD
;
A
#
# COMPACT_ATOMS: atom_id res chain seq x y z
N MET A 1 -4.17 18.43 20.21
CA MET A 1 -4.34 17.77 18.90
C MET A 1 -4.21 16.28 19.08
N ASP A 2 -5.24 15.55 18.78
CA ASP A 2 -5.23 14.11 18.91
C ASP A 2 -4.78 13.49 17.59
N TYR A 3 -3.62 12.87 17.60
CA TYR A 3 -3.12 12.17 16.44
C TYR A 3 -3.77 10.80 16.33
N ARG A 4 -4.30 10.49 15.18
CA ARG A 4 -4.88 9.17 14.91
C ARG A 4 -3.75 8.17 14.66
N LYS A 5 -4.01 6.92 15.01
CA LYS A 5 -3.02 5.84 14.84
C LYS A 5 -2.52 5.73 13.40
N LYS A 6 -3.41 5.92 12.42
CA LYS A 6 -3.03 5.88 11.01
C LYS A 6 -2.02 6.97 10.63
N ASP A 7 -2.06 8.13 11.28
CA ASP A 7 -1.15 9.24 10.96
C ASP A 7 0.31 8.86 11.24
N TYR A 8 0.56 8.08 12.28
CA TYR A 8 1.90 7.56 12.57
C TYR A 8 2.38 6.59 11.49
N TYR A 9 1.54 5.63 11.11
CA TYR A 9 1.90 4.65 10.10
C TYR A 9 2.10 5.28 8.73
N PHE A 10 1.19 6.15 8.33
CA PHE A 10 1.26 6.80 7.02
C PHE A 10 2.39 7.80 6.94
N GLY A 11 2.66 8.54 8.02
CA GLY A 11 3.81 9.42 8.12
C GLY A 11 5.13 8.66 7.96
N ALA A 12 5.28 7.52 8.63
CA ALA A 12 6.46 6.68 8.52
C ALA A 12 6.63 6.14 7.09
N ALA A 13 5.56 5.67 6.47
CA ALA A 13 5.59 5.18 5.08
C ALA A 13 5.95 6.30 4.10
N LEU A 14 5.37 7.49 4.28
CA LEU A 14 5.65 8.65 3.46
C LEU A 14 7.13 9.06 3.55
N VAL A 15 7.68 9.10 4.76
CA VAL A 15 9.11 9.40 4.96
C VAL A 15 10.00 8.36 4.29
N ALA A 16 9.67 7.08 4.43
CA ALA A 16 10.43 6.00 3.78
C ALA A 16 10.41 6.15 2.26
N PHE A 17 9.26 6.47 1.69
CA PHE A 17 9.11 6.75 0.26
C PHE A 17 9.96 7.95 -0.17
N LEU A 18 9.87 9.08 0.54
CA LEU A 18 10.56 10.31 0.17
C LEU A 18 12.08 10.20 0.23
N LYS A 19 12.61 9.32 1.05
CA LYS A 19 14.06 9.09 1.11
C LYS A 19 14.62 8.50 -0.18
N LYS A 20 13.82 7.78 -0.92
CA LYS A 20 14.23 7.09 -2.15
C LYS A 20 13.69 7.73 -3.42
N ASN A 21 12.55 8.36 -3.32
CA ASN A 21 11.91 9.02 -4.44
C ASN A 21 12.01 10.52 -4.25
N LYS A 22 13.09 11.09 -4.75
CA LYS A 22 13.28 12.55 -4.74
C LYS A 22 12.14 13.19 -5.49
N CYS A 23 11.29 13.85 -4.76
CA CYS A 23 10.22 14.55 -5.39
C CYS A 23 9.84 15.65 -4.50
N SER A 24 9.20 16.32 -4.81
CA SER A 24 7.98 16.48 -5.40
C SER A 24 7.01 16.96 -4.35
N LYS A 25 5.90 17.16 -4.65
CA LYS A 25 4.89 17.85 -3.86
C LYS A 25 3.85 16.83 -3.38
N PRO A 26 4.03 16.19 -2.21
CA PRO A 26 2.98 15.35 -1.68
C PRO A 26 1.78 16.20 -1.30
N SER A 27 0.60 15.78 -1.68
CA SER A 27 -0.64 16.38 -1.24
C SER A 27 -1.64 15.30 -0.82
N LEU A 28 -2.38 15.58 0.25
CA LEU A 28 -3.42 14.69 0.71
C LEU A 28 -4.63 14.82 -0.21
N LEU A 29 -4.96 13.76 -0.93
CA LEU A 29 -6.09 13.75 -1.85
C LEU A 29 -7.37 13.35 -1.14
N GLU A 30 -7.33 12.28 -0.36
CA GLU A 30 -8.47 11.78 0.42
C GLU A 30 -8.00 11.32 1.80
N ASP A 31 -8.77 11.64 2.81
CA ASP A 31 -8.55 11.19 4.18
C ASP A 31 -9.88 10.80 4.82
N TRP A 32 -10.19 9.51 4.79
CA TRP A 32 -11.43 8.99 5.37
C TRP A 32 -11.22 8.73 6.85
N GLU A 33 -11.84 9.56 7.70
CA GLU A 33 -11.67 9.51 9.16
C GLU A 33 -12.13 8.19 9.78
N ASP A 34 -13.17 7.61 9.23
CA ASP A 34 -13.80 6.38 9.69
C ASP A 34 -13.13 5.10 9.12
N GLU A 35 -12.08 5.26 8.31
CA GLU A 35 -11.36 4.16 7.69
C GLU A 35 -9.86 4.27 7.94
N ASN A 36 -9.17 3.13 7.94
CA ASN A 36 -7.71 3.06 8.10
C ASN A 36 -7.01 3.30 6.77
N THR A 37 -7.40 4.36 6.08
CA THR A 37 -6.99 4.64 4.70
C THR A 37 -6.76 6.12 4.49
N SER A 38 -5.73 6.44 3.74
CA SER A 38 -5.55 7.77 3.15
C SER A 38 -5.00 7.63 1.74
N CYS A 39 -5.31 8.58 0.88
CA CYS A 39 -4.78 8.64 -0.48
C CYS A 39 -4.02 9.93 -0.68
N TYR A 40 -2.81 9.82 -1.19
CA TYR A 40 -1.92 10.94 -1.49
C TYR A 40 -1.71 11.06 -2.99
N GLN A 41 -1.62 12.29 -3.48
CA GLN A 41 -1.15 12.57 -4.81
C GLN A 41 0.30 13.02 -4.75
N MET A 42 1.13 12.46 -5.61
CA MET A 42 2.55 12.69 -5.69
C MET A 42 2.95 13.10 -7.09
N THR A 43 4.07 13.81 -7.20
CA THR A 43 4.70 14.08 -8.49
C THR A 43 6.19 13.79 -8.34
N THR A 44 6.74 12.93 -9.18
CA THR A 44 8.18 12.68 -9.26
C THR A 44 8.67 12.95 -10.67
N ASP A 45 9.96 13.22 -10.82
CA ASP A 45 10.56 13.47 -12.14
C ASP A 45 10.47 12.23 -13.04
N SER A 46 10.56 11.04 -12.44
CA SER A 46 10.56 9.77 -13.15
C SER A 46 9.18 9.27 -13.57
N LEU A 47 8.15 9.56 -12.77
CA LEU A 47 6.79 9.03 -12.98
C LEU A 47 5.75 10.10 -13.35
N GLY A 48 6.06 11.39 -13.12
CA GLY A 48 5.05 12.43 -13.20
C GLY A 48 4.07 12.34 -12.04
N GLU A 49 2.81 12.63 -12.29
CA GLU A 49 1.76 12.55 -11.27
C GLU A 49 1.29 11.11 -11.07
N PHE A 50 1.12 10.71 -9.80
CA PHE A 50 0.55 9.42 -9.45
C PHE A 50 -0.10 9.50 -8.07
N ARG A 51 -0.90 8.49 -7.75
CA ARG A 51 -1.60 8.37 -6.47
C ARG A 51 -1.03 7.22 -5.66
N ILE A 52 -1.00 7.37 -4.33
CA ILE A 52 -0.66 6.31 -3.39
C ILE A 52 -1.81 6.15 -2.41
N LEU A 53 -2.44 4.97 -2.43
CA LEU A 53 -3.41 4.58 -1.42
C LEU A 53 -2.69 3.85 -0.30
N MET A 54 -2.79 4.35 0.93
CA MET A 54 -2.16 3.75 2.10
C MET A 54 -3.20 3.15 3.04
N LYS A 55 -2.95 1.92 3.47
CA LYS A 55 -3.71 1.23 4.51
C LYS A 55 -2.73 0.59 5.48
N TYR A 56 -3.17 0.37 6.72
CA TYR A 56 -2.38 -0.38 7.68
C TYR A 56 -3.20 -1.51 8.32
N SER A 57 -2.50 -2.53 8.79
CA SER A 57 -3.07 -3.62 9.55
C SER A 57 -2.10 -4.02 10.66
N VAL A 58 -2.64 -4.43 11.80
CA VAL A 58 -1.87 -4.87 12.96
C VAL A 58 -2.10 -6.34 13.19
N SER A 59 -1.02 -7.11 13.28
CA SER A 59 -1.10 -8.54 13.57
C SER A 59 0.17 -9.01 14.27
N THR A 60 0.02 -9.75 15.37
CA THR A 60 1.17 -10.30 16.11
C THR A 60 1.72 -11.58 15.49
N ASN A 61 0.94 -12.25 14.65
CA ASN A 61 1.30 -13.53 14.03
C ASN A 61 1.70 -13.42 12.55
N SER A 62 2.00 -12.22 12.08
CA SER A 62 2.41 -11.94 10.69
C SER A 62 1.37 -12.36 9.65
N ASN A 63 0.10 -12.21 9.98
CA ASN A 63 -1.03 -12.55 9.12
C ASN A 63 -1.94 -11.32 9.02
N TRP A 64 -1.56 -10.38 8.17
CA TRP A 64 -2.19 -9.06 8.09
C TRP A 64 -3.39 -9.09 7.16
N GLN A 65 -4.53 -8.70 7.70
CA GLN A 65 -5.79 -8.65 6.95
C GLN A 65 -6.14 -7.23 6.54
N PHE A 66 -6.53 -7.07 5.29
CA PHE A 66 -6.96 -5.80 4.73
C PHE A 66 -8.35 -5.93 4.11
N LYS A 67 -9.14 -4.90 4.26
CA LYS A 67 -10.47 -4.80 3.67
C LYS A 67 -10.51 -3.66 2.69
N LEU A 68 -11.05 -3.90 1.50
CA LEU A 68 -11.33 -2.85 0.52
C LEU A 68 -12.77 -2.37 0.69
N THR A 69 -12.92 -1.10 1.01
CA THR A 69 -14.23 -0.46 1.16
C THR A 69 -14.77 0.00 -0.20
N ASP A 70 -16.06 0.32 -0.24
CA ASP A 70 -16.70 0.83 -1.46
C ASP A 70 -16.11 2.17 -1.89
N LYS A 71 -15.77 3.03 -0.95
CA LYS A 71 -15.11 4.33 -1.22
C LYS A 71 -13.77 4.14 -1.90
N GLU A 72 -12.97 3.19 -1.41
CA GLU A 72 -11.66 2.86 -1.98
C GLU A 72 -11.80 2.27 -3.37
N ARG A 73 -12.76 1.37 -3.58
CA ARG A 73 -13.04 0.78 -4.89
C ARG A 73 -13.46 1.85 -5.89
N THR A 74 -14.30 2.78 -5.49
CA THR A 74 -14.73 3.90 -6.32
C THR A 74 -13.54 4.76 -6.74
N LEU A 75 -12.63 5.06 -5.83
CA LEU A 75 -11.41 5.82 -6.13
C LEU A 75 -10.49 5.06 -7.10
N ILE A 76 -10.34 3.76 -6.91
CA ILE A 76 -9.56 2.92 -7.81
C ILE A 76 -10.16 2.91 -9.21
N ASP A 77 -11.47 2.69 -9.31
CA ASP A 77 -12.18 2.66 -10.60
C ASP A 77 -12.10 4.00 -11.32
N GLU A 78 -12.28 5.10 -10.60
CA GLU A 78 -12.12 6.43 -11.14
C GLU A 78 -10.69 6.68 -11.64
N SER A 79 -9.69 6.23 -10.89
CA SER A 79 -8.29 6.38 -11.27
C SER A 79 -7.97 5.60 -12.55
N ILE A 80 -8.49 4.39 -12.68
CA ILE A 80 -8.37 3.58 -13.90
C ILE A 80 -9.04 4.28 -15.08
N ALA A 81 -10.28 4.73 -14.90
CA ALA A 81 -11.05 5.37 -15.95
C ALA A 81 -10.38 6.65 -16.47
N ASN A 82 -9.68 7.37 -15.61
CA ASN A 82 -8.98 8.62 -15.95
C ASN A 82 -7.49 8.41 -16.30
N GLY A 83 -7.04 7.17 -16.44
CA GLY A 83 -5.66 6.86 -16.79
C GLY A 83 -4.63 7.31 -15.75
N LYS A 84 -5.02 7.42 -14.48
CA LYS A 84 -4.13 7.83 -13.40
C LYS A 84 -3.24 6.66 -12.97
N LYS A 85 -1.95 6.93 -12.81
CA LYS A 85 -1.03 5.96 -12.21
C LYS A 85 -1.33 5.84 -10.72
N MET A 86 -1.27 4.63 -10.19
CA MET A 86 -1.60 4.38 -8.79
C MET A 86 -0.76 3.26 -8.20
N PHE A 87 -0.31 3.46 -6.96
CA PHE A 87 0.36 2.45 -6.16
C PHE A 87 -0.39 2.26 -4.84
N PHE A 88 -0.18 1.11 -4.23
CA PHE A 88 -0.84 0.74 -2.99
C PHE A 88 0.20 0.37 -1.95
N PHE A 89 0.19 1.05 -0.81
CA PHE A 89 1.09 0.79 0.31
C PHE A 89 0.28 0.15 1.43
N PHE A 90 0.51 -1.14 1.64
CA PHE A 90 -0.09 -1.89 2.74
C PHE A 90 0.92 -2.03 3.86
N ILE A 91 0.72 -1.29 4.94
CA ILE A 91 1.64 -1.21 6.07
C ILE A 91 1.31 -2.34 7.04
N CYS A 92 2.26 -3.24 7.22
CA CYS A 92 2.13 -4.41 8.07
C CYS A 92 2.83 -4.16 9.40
N SER A 93 2.05 -4.03 10.48
CA SER A 93 2.55 -3.74 11.82
C SER A 93 2.39 -4.94 12.75
N LYS A 94 3.33 -5.08 13.68
CA LYS A 94 3.25 -6.09 14.75
C LYS A 94 2.62 -5.56 16.04
N GLY A 95 2.22 -4.31 16.06
CA GLY A 95 1.68 -3.60 17.22
C GLY A 95 2.65 -2.53 17.72
N ASP A 96 2.18 -1.69 18.64
CA ASP A 96 2.97 -0.63 19.27
C ASP A 96 3.71 0.28 18.28
N PHE A 97 3.07 0.59 17.15
CA PHE A 97 3.63 1.38 16.05
C PHE A 97 4.87 0.76 15.39
N ALA A 98 5.17 -0.50 15.67
CA ALA A 98 6.27 -1.22 15.04
C ALA A 98 5.85 -1.71 13.65
N ILE A 99 6.49 -1.17 12.62
CA ILE A 99 6.26 -1.57 11.24
C ILE A 99 7.19 -2.74 10.91
N ALA A 100 6.61 -3.90 10.61
CA ALA A 100 7.38 -5.07 10.17
C ALA A 100 7.85 -4.88 8.74
N SER A 101 6.95 -4.44 7.85
CA SER A 101 7.27 -4.13 6.45
C SER A 101 6.10 -3.42 5.79
N ILE A 102 6.35 -2.91 4.58
CA ILE A 102 5.33 -2.27 3.74
C ILE A 102 5.28 -3.01 2.41
N ALA A 103 4.11 -3.55 2.10
CA ALA A 103 3.87 -4.19 0.81
C ALA A 103 3.46 -3.12 -0.21
N VAL A 104 4.23 -2.97 -1.27
CA VAL A 104 3.95 -2.02 -2.35
C VAL A 104 3.43 -2.78 -3.55
N LEU A 105 2.18 -2.53 -3.93
CA LEU A 105 1.55 -3.14 -5.08
C LEU A 105 1.34 -2.11 -6.19
N THR A 106 1.50 -2.57 -7.42
CA THR A 106 1.12 -1.78 -8.60
C THR A 106 -0.38 -1.89 -8.85
N LEU A 107 -0.91 -1.04 -9.71
CA LEU A 107 -2.33 -1.09 -10.09
C LEU A 107 -2.69 -2.43 -10.74
N ASN A 108 -1.82 -2.96 -11.61
CA ASN A 108 -2.04 -4.25 -12.25
C ASN A 108 -2.10 -5.39 -11.23
N GLN A 109 -1.20 -5.39 -10.26
CA GLN A 109 -1.23 -6.38 -9.18
C GLN A 109 -2.50 -6.25 -8.34
N MET A 110 -2.90 -5.02 -8.02
CA MET A 110 -4.12 -4.78 -7.26
C MET A 110 -5.37 -5.26 -8.00
N GLN A 111 -5.41 -5.11 -9.32
CA GLN A 111 -6.53 -5.61 -10.14
C GLN A 111 -6.74 -7.11 -10.01
N THR A 112 -5.69 -7.88 -9.75
CA THR A 112 -5.82 -9.34 -9.57
C THR A 112 -6.53 -9.74 -8.29
N ILE A 113 -6.61 -8.83 -7.30
CA ILE A 113 -7.24 -9.09 -6.00
C ILE A 113 -8.48 -8.23 -5.73
N LEU A 114 -8.83 -7.32 -6.65
CA LEU A 114 -10.01 -6.43 -6.49
C LEU A 114 -11.35 -7.17 -6.39
N HIS A 115 -11.44 -8.40 -6.88
CA HIS A 115 -12.64 -9.22 -6.76
C HIS A 115 -12.93 -9.66 -5.32
N LYS A 116 -11.94 -9.53 -4.43
CA LYS A 116 -12.08 -9.85 -3.01
C LYS A 116 -12.42 -8.62 -2.21
N THR A 117 -13.35 -8.75 -1.25
CA THR A 117 -13.60 -7.70 -0.26
C THR A 117 -12.48 -7.66 0.77
N ASN A 118 -12.02 -8.83 1.19
CA ASN A 118 -10.93 -8.99 2.16
C ASN A 118 -9.80 -9.81 1.55
N PHE A 119 -8.58 -9.47 1.88
CA PHE A 119 -7.41 -10.26 1.50
C PHE A 119 -6.38 -10.25 2.64
N THR A 120 -5.48 -11.21 2.61
CA THR A 120 -4.46 -11.38 3.62
C THR A 120 -3.08 -11.21 2.99
N ILE A 121 -2.21 -10.48 3.68
CA ILE A 121 -0.79 -10.37 3.32
C ILE A 121 0.02 -11.10 4.40
N LYS A 122 0.84 -12.04 4.00
CA LYS A 122 1.69 -12.82 4.91
C LYS A 122 3.06 -13.07 4.31
N PRO A 123 4.08 -13.39 5.12
CA PRO A 123 5.37 -13.79 4.58
C PRO A 123 5.23 -15.05 3.72
N ASN A 124 5.95 -15.11 2.60
CA ASN A 124 5.95 -16.30 1.74
C ASN A 124 6.65 -17.50 2.43
N SER A 125 7.67 -17.21 3.24
CA SER A 125 8.36 -18.23 4.02
C SER A 125 8.33 -17.87 5.50
N PRO A 126 8.01 -18.82 6.40
CA PRO A 126 7.99 -18.55 7.83
C PRO A 126 9.34 -18.01 8.33
N GLY A 127 9.28 -16.99 9.17
CA GLY A 127 10.46 -16.38 9.78
C GLY A 127 11.31 -15.50 8.88
N ARG A 128 10.96 -15.35 7.61
CA ARG A 128 11.68 -14.48 6.65
C ARG A 128 10.73 -13.58 5.90
N LEU A 129 10.80 -12.30 6.18
CA LEU A 129 9.99 -11.29 5.49
C LEU A 129 10.76 -10.71 4.29
N ARG A 130 11.05 -11.53 3.30
CA ARG A 130 11.68 -11.11 2.04
C ARG A 130 10.68 -10.92 0.91
N THR A 131 9.64 -11.75 0.92
CA THR A 131 8.59 -11.75 -0.08
C THR A 131 7.26 -11.91 0.63
N PHE A 132 6.30 -11.08 0.28
CA PHE A 132 4.92 -11.23 0.71
C PHE A 132 4.18 -12.19 -0.19
N CYS A 133 3.29 -12.96 0.40
CA CYS A 133 2.34 -13.82 -0.29
C CYS A 133 0.94 -13.29 -0.06
N ILE A 134 0.22 -13.05 -1.14
CA ILE A 134 -1.20 -12.67 -1.09
C ILE A 134 -1.98 -13.77 -1.79
N PRO A 135 -2.70 -14.63 -1.04
CA PRO A 135 -3.47 -15.71 -1.64
C PRO A 135 -4.57 -15.15 -2.57
N THR A 136 -4.66 -15.73 -3.76
CA THR A 136 -5.69 -15.40 -4.73
C THR A 136 -6.60 -16.61 -4.92
N ARG A 137 -7.86 -16.36 -5.26
CA ARG A 137 -8.85 -17.44 -5.41
C ARG A 137 -8.72 -18.09 -6.77
N GLY A 138 -8.41 -19.40 -6.79
CA GLY A 138 -8.36 -20.18 -8.03
C GLY A 138 -7.16 -19.92 -8.93
N ALA A 139 -6.16 -19.20 -8.44
CA ALA A 139 -4.92 -18.88 -9.15
C ALA A 139 -3.74 -19.02 -8.21
N GLU A 140 -2.53 -18.93 -8.75
CA GLU A 140 -1.32 -18.89 -7.93
C GLU A 140 -1.31 -17.63 -7.05
N PRO A 141 -0.74 -17.71 -5.84
CA PRO A 141 -0.61 -16.55 -4.96
C PRO A 141 0.17 -15.43 -5.64
N LEU A 142 -0.22 -14.19 -5.37
CA LEU A 142 0.56 -13.03 -5.77
C LEU A 142 1.76 -12.90 -4.84
N LEU A 143 2.96 -12.86 -5.40
CA LEU A 143 4.21 -12.69 -4.66
C LEU A 143 4.73 -11.27 -4.86
N VAL A 144 5.00 -10.57 -3.77
CA VAL A 144 5.45 -9.19 -3.77
C VAL A 144 6.75 -9.06 -2.96
N PRO A 145 7.85 -8.58 -3.55
CA PRO A 145 9.07 -8.33 -2.78
C PRO A 145 8.84 -7.32 -1.64
N SER A 146 9.41 -7.59 -0.47
CA SER A 146 9.21 -6.75 0.71
C SER A 146 10.03 -5.45 0.72
N ASN A 147 10.97 -5.31 -0.20
CA ASN A 147 11.90 -4.16 -0.25
C ASN A 147 11.52 -3.09 -1.28
N ARG A 148 10.36 -3.18 -1.89
CA ARG A 148 9.94 -2.22 -2.93
C ARG A 148 9.87 -0.78 -2.44
N ILE A 149 9.55 -0.57 -1.17
CA ILE A 149 9.52 0.78 -0.57
C ILE A 149 10.91 1.43 -0.54
N GLU A 150 11.96 0.63 -0.61
CA GLU A 150 13.35 1.09 -0.62
C GLU A 150 13.87 1.39 -2.03
N ASP A 151 13.07 1.11 -3.05
CA ASP A 151 13.42 1.37 -4.45
C ASP A 151 12.67 2.58 -5.01
N ASP A 152 13.17 3.10 -6.13
CA ASP A 152 12.40 4.06 -6.91
C ASP A 152 11.18 3.34 -7.51
N LEU A 153 9.98 3.90 -7.32
CA LEU A 153 8.73 3.32 -7.84
C LEU A 153 8.76 3.14 -9.36
N ALA A 154 9.52 3.97 -10.08
CA ALA A 154 9.68 3.84 -11.53
C ALA A 154 10.33 2.51 -11.94
N ASN A 155 11.09 1.88 -11.05
CA ASN A 155 11.78 0.61 -11.29
C ASN A 155 10.92 -0.61 -10.97
N ILE A 156 9.74 -0.42 -10.41
CA ILE A 156 8.84 -1.53 -10.07
C ILE A 156 8.18 -2.04 -11.34
N LYS A 157 8.38 -3.33 -11.60
CA LYS A 157 7.74 -4.04 -12.71
C LYS A 157 6.59 -4.88 -12.18
N ASP A 158 5.56 -4.97 -12.97
CA ASP A 158 4.40 -5.83 -12.69
C ASP A 158 4.74 -7.32 -12.84
#